data_8db2b0f2d0e72097fa9dc95e1fe1f0a0
#
_entry.id   8db2b0f2d0e72097fa9dc95e1fe1f0a0
#
_cell.length_a   1.000
_cell.length_b   1.000
_cell.length_c   1.000
_cell.angle_alpha   90.00
_cell.angle_beta   90.00
_cell.angle_gamma   90.00
#
_symmetry.space_group_name_H-M   'P 1'
#
loop_
_entity.id
_entity.type
_entity.pdbx_description
1 polymer ?
#
loop_
_entity_poly.entity_id
_entity_poly.type
_entity_poly.pdbx_seq_one_letter_code
_entity_poly.pdbx_strand_id
1 'polypeptide(L)'
;MLLIASIVGAILGTVGTAANGVKVWDEVALWVIGGAIGGVFAVLGWTGIILGVRALFELDASVAATTVGLIIFGTAGLLGAVFSPLLDNTDSQVGWLFSFLIKWVQSPLLTSVGLAATLIVAIGGAQVDFRRGMLFIAVGPGGAALTLGAVAWTQSGRFNPDGTVPYNLARHESTHSRTVAAIGELGFYFTYVTIGAIWGSTQGGSWNNLNAAGCGNPFEKTAHAFTGDPATPRSASDC
;
A
#
# COMPACT_ATOMS: atom_id res chain seq x y z
N MET A 1 19.91 -3.27 -15.73
CA MET A 1 19.34 -3.18 -14.38
C MET A 1 17.83 -2.96 -14.36
N LEU A 2 17.26 -1.97 -15.09
CA LEU A 2 15.80 -1.71 -15.05
C LEU A 2 14.96 -2.89 -15.54
N LEU A 3 15.40 -3.65 -16.56
CA LEU A 3 14.73 -4.88 -16.97
C LEU A 3 14.71 -5.92 -15.85
N ILE A 4 15.82 -6.08 -15.14
CA ILE A 4 15.89 -7.00 -13.98
C ILE A 4 14.92 -6.54 -12.89
N ALA A 5 14.89 -5.23 -12.60
CA ALA A 5 13.94 -4.64 -11.63
C ALA A 5 12.48 -4.91 -12.01
N SER A 6 12.15 -4.77 -13.30
CA SER A 6 10.81 -5.08 -13.82
C SER A 6 10.46 -6.57 -13.64
N ILE A 7 11.38 -7.47 -13.96
CA ILE A 7 11.18 -8.93 -13.80
C ILE A 7 11.02 -9.29 -12.32
N VAL A 8 11.90 -8.79 -11.46
CA VAL A 8 11.81 -9.00 -10.00
C VAL A 8 10.48 -8.48 -9.46
N GLY A 9 10.07 -7.29 -9.87
CA GLY A 9 8.79 -6.73 -9.47
C GLY A 9 7.59 -7.56 -9.92
N ALA A 10 7.60 -8.07 -11.16
CA ALA A 10 6.56 -8.97 -11.67
C ALA A 10 6.48 -10.29 -10.85
N ILE A 11 7.63 -10.84 -10.48
CA ILE A 11 7.70 -12.03 -9.62
C ILE A 11 7.13 -11.71 -8.24
N LEU A 12 7.49 -10.57 -7.65
CA LEU A 12 6.96 -10.14 -6.35
C LEU A 12 5.44 -9.92 -6.40
N GLY A 13 4.92 -9.35 -7.49
CA GLY A 13 3.49 -9.25 -7.73
C GLY A 13 2.82 -10.62 -7.74
N THR A 14 3.40 -11.60 -8.45
CA THR A 14 2.89 -12.98 -8.49
C THR A 14 2.92 -13.65 -7.11
N VAL A 15 4.03 -13.54 -6.38
CA VAL A 15 4.16 -14.07 -5.02
C VAL A 15 3.15 -13.40 -4.09
N GLY A 16 2.99 -12.08 -4.21
CA GLY A 16 2.03 -11.30 -3.43
C GLY A 16 0.58 -11.76 -3.65
N THR A 17 0.17 -12.05 -4.89
CA THR A 17 -1.18 -12.58 -5.16
C THR A 17 -1.40 -13.93 -4.48
N ALA A 18 -0.43 -14.82 -4.55
CA ALA A 18 -0.53 -16.14 -3.90
C ALA A 18 -0.60 -16.01 -2.37
N ALA A 19 0.26 -15.20 -1.77
CA ALA A 19 0.30 -14.97 -0.33
C ALA A 19 -0.95 -14.28 0.23
N ASN A 20 -1.60 -13.43 -0.57
CA ASN A 20 -2.83 -12.75 -0.21
C ASN A 20 -4.10 -13.48 -0.68
N GLY A 21 -3.98 -14.69 -1.23
CA GLY A 21 -5.13 -15.52 -1.62
C GLY A 21 -5.97 -14.93 -2.74
N VAL A 22 -5.38 -14.09 -3.59
CA VAL A 22 -6.05 -13.50 -4.76
C VAL A 22 -6.38 -14.60 -5.77
N LYS A 23 -7.65 -14.70 -6.15
CA LYS A 23 -8.16 -15.76 -7.02
C LYS A 23 -8.67 -15.26 -8.38
N VAL A 24 -8.78 -13.96 -8.54
CA VAL A 24 -9.32 -13.34 -9.75
C VAL A 24 -8.19 -13.02 -10.71
N TRP A 25 -8.24 -13.58 -11.93
CA TRP A 25 -7.17 -13.43 -12.92
C TRP A 25 -6.86 -11.98 -13.27
N ASP A 26 -7.89 -11.14 -13.39
CA ASP A 26 -7.70 -9.71 -13.68
C ASP A 26 -6.85 -9.04 -12.61
N GLU A 27 -7.09 -9.37 -11.35
CA GLU A 27 -6.33 -8.84 -10.23
C GLU A 27 -4.90 -9.38 -10.21
N VAL A 28 -4.70 -10.68 -10.47
CA VAL A 28 -3.36 -11.27 -10.62
C VAL A 28 -2.56 -10.54 -11.69
N ALA A 29 -3.17 -10.29 -12.85
CA ALA A 29 -2.52 -9.54 -13.93
C ALA A 29 -2.10 -8.13 -13.49
N LEU A 30 -2.93 -7.47 -12.69
CA LEU A 30 -2.65 -6.13 -12.17
C LEU A 30 -1.51 -6.10 -11.16
N TRP A 31 -1.43 -7.10 -10.29
CA TRP A 31 -0.32 -7.25 -9.38
C TRP A 31 0.99 -7.50 -10.13
N VAL A 32 0.97 -8.30 -11.20
CA VAL A 32 2.15 -8.57 -12.03
C VAL A 32 2.60 -7.32 -12.77
N ILE A 33 1.68 -6.62 -13.43
CA ILE A 33 1.98 -5.37 -14.15
C ILE A 33 2.42 -4.28 -13.17
N GLY A 34 1.69 -4.10 -12.07
CA GLY A 34 2.03 -3.15 -11.02
C GLY A 34 3.38 -3.45 -10.40
N GLY A 35 3.70 -4.72 -10.17
CA GLY A 35 5.00 -5.16 -9.70
C GLY A 35 6.12 -4.84 -10.68
N ALA A 36 5.91 -5.10 -11.98
CA ALA A 36 6.89 -4.77 -13.02
C ALA A 36 7.19 -3.26 -13.07
N ILE A 37 6.15 -2.44 -13.04
CA ILE A 37 6.26 -0.97 -13.02
C ILE A 37 6.89 -0.51 -11.69
N GLY A 38 6.37 -1.00 -10.57
CA GLY A 38 6.83 -0.64 -9.23
C GLY A 38 8.30 -0.99 -9.00
N GLY A 39 8.75 -2.14 -9.53
CA GLY A 39 10.15 -2.55 -9.46
C GLY A 39 11.09 -1.55 -10.11
N VAL A 40 10.75 -1.07 -11.29
CA VAL A 40 11.55 -0.04 -11.98
C VAL A 40 11.62 1.25 -11.16
N PHE A 41 10.47 1.76 -10.72
CA PHE A 41 10.42 3.03 -9.98
C PHE A 41 11.01 2.93 -8.57
N ALA A 42 10.83 1.80 -7.88
CA ALA A 42 11.42 1.58 -6.58
C ALA A 42 12.95 1.55 -6.66
N VAL A 43 13.51 0.86 -7.66
CA VAL A 43 14.96 0.83 -7.86
C VAL A 43 15.50 2.22 -8.22
N LEU A 44 14.80 3.00 -9.06
CA LEU A 44 15.18 4.37 -9.36
C LEU A 44 15.09 5.27 -8.12
N GLY A 45 14.04 5.13 -7.31
CA GLY A 45 13.85 5.86 -6.07
C GLY A 45 14.97 5.58 -5.05
N TRP A 46 15.26 4.31 -4.80
CA TRP A 46 16.36 3.92 -3.91
C TRP A 46 17.72 4.34 -4.44
N THR A 47 17.94 4.25 -5.77
CA THR A 47 19.15 4.77 -6.40
C THR A 47 19.30 6.26 -6.14
N GLY A 48 18.22 7.04 -6.29
CA GLY A 48 18.20 8.47 -6.01
C GLY A 48 18.52 8.78 -4.55
N ILE A 49 17.91 8.06 -3.61
CA ILE A 49 18.15 8.20 -2.17
C ILE A 49 19.63 7.91 -1.85
N ILE A 50 20.18 6.80 -2.35
CA ILE A 50 21.58 6.41 -2.10
C ILE A 50 22.53 7.46 -2.65
N LEU A 51 22.30 7.94 -3.88
CA LEU A 51 23.12 8.99 -4.49
C LEU A 51 23.00 10.32 -3.74
N GLY A 52 21.81 10.67 -3.27
CA GLY A 52 21.59 11.88 -2.46
C GLY A 52 22.30 11.82 -1.12
N VAL A 53 22.20 10.69 -0.41
CA VAL A 53 22.93 10.47 0.85
C VAL A 53 24.44 10.51 0.61
N ARG A 54 24.91 9.84 -0.45
CA ARG A 54 26.34 9.88 -0.83
C ARG A 54 26.82 11.31 -1.07
N ALA A 55 26.09 12.09 -1.85
CA ALA A 55 26.44 13.48 -2.12
C ALA A 55 26.43 14.35 -0.87
N LEU A 56 25.45 14.13 0.02
CA LEU A 56 25.31 14.90 1.27
C LEU A 56 26.44 14.64 2.26
N PHE A 57 26.95 13.41 2.31
CA PHE A 57 27.99 12.99 3.28
C PHE A 57 29.36 12.78 2.64
N GLU A 58 29.53 13.15 1.37
CA GLU A 58 30.79 13.03 0.63
C GLU A 58 31.39 11.60 0.67
N LEU A 59 30.51 10.58 0.67
CA LEU A 59 30.93 9.19 0.78
C LEU A 59 31.52 8.69 -0.54
N ASP A 60 32.72 8.13 -0.47
CA ASP A 60 33.37 7.48 -1.61
C ASP A 60 32.88 6.01 -1.72
N ALA A 61 31.72 5.82 -2.31
CA ALA A 61 31.13 4.51 -2.44
C ALA A 61 31.36 3.92 -3.85
N SER A 62 32.13 2.84 -3.91
CA SER A 62 32.39 2.06 -5.15
C SER A 62 31.22 1.18 -5.58
N VAL A 63 30.19 1.03 -4.74
CA VAL A 63 29.04 0.17 -5.01
C VAL A 63 28.05 0.89 -5.93
N ALA A 64 27.64 0.21 -7.01
CA ALA A 64 26.63 0.75 -7.92
C ALA A 64 25.27 0.96 -7.18
N ALA A 65 24.88 2.20 -6.99
CA ALA A 65 23.64 2.57 -6.25
C ALA A 65 22.40 1.84 -6.78
N THR A 66 22.32 1.62 -8.10
CA THR A 66 21.24 0.87 -8.74
C THR A 66 21.19 -0.60 -8.32
N THR A 67 22.36 -1.23 -8.11
CA THR A 67 22.42 -2.62 -7.63
C THR A 67 21.93 -2.72 -6.19
N VAL A 68 22.35 -1.79 -5.34
CA VAL A 68 21.87 -1.71 -3.94
C VAL A 68 20.37 -1.43 -3.91
N GLY A 69 19.87 -0.50 -4.73
CA GLY A 69 18.44 -0.24 -4.86
C GLY A 69 17.63 -1.46 -5.27
N LEU A 70 18.16 -2.27 -6.21
CA LEU A 70 17.52 -3.53 -6.61
C LEU A 70 17.50 -4.57 -5.47
N ILE A 71 18.58 -4.68 -4.72
CA ILE A 71 18.67 -5.60 -3.57
C ILE A 71 17.66 -5.17 -2.49
N ILE A 72 17.62 -3.88 -2.15
CA ILE A 72 16.67 -3.35 -1.15
C ILE A 72 15.24 -3.64 -1.60
N PHE A 73 14.88 -3.26 -2.84
CA PHE A 73 13.55 -3.50 -3.37
C PHE A 73 13.19 -4.97 -3.40
N GLY A 74 14.06 -5.83 -3.94
CA GLY A 74 13.80 -7.27 -4.06
C GLY A 74 13.63 -7.93 -2.69
N THR A 75 14.51 -7.63 -1.74
CA THR A 75 14.45 -8.20 -0.39
C THR A 75 13.24 -7.70 0.38
N ALA A 76 13.03 -6.40 0.42
CA ALA A 76 11.89 -5.82 1.15
C ALA A 76 10.55 -6.19 0.49
N GLY A 77 10.49 -6.26 -0.84
CA GLY A 77 9.30 -6.71 -1.56
C GLY A 77 8.97 -8.17 -1.30
N LEU A 78 9.97 -9.06 -1.24
CA LEU A 78 9.75 -10.46 -0.87
C LEU A 78 9.25 -10.57 0.58
N LEU A 79 9.89 -9.86 1.51
CA LEU A 79 9.43 -9.80 2.90
C LEU A 79 8.02 -9.23 2.99
N GLY A 80 7.71 -8.18 2.24
CA GLY A 80 6.39 -7.56 2.17
C GLY A 80 5.32 -8.51 1.64
N ALA A 81 5.60 -9.16 0.52
CA ALA A 81 4.67 -10.09 -0.10
C ALA A 81 4.33 -11.29 0.79
N VAL A 82 5.33 -11.85 1.49
CA VAL A 82 5.17 -13.09 2.27
C VAL A 82 4.83 -12.82 3.73
N PHE A 83 5.53 -11.90 4.38
CA PHE A 83 5.43 -11.72 5.83
C PHE A 83 4.43 -10.67 6.27
N SER A 84 4.18 -9.60 5.49
CA SER A 84 3.18 -8.60 5.90
C SER A 84 1.81 -9.21 6.14
N PRO A 85 1.27 -10.10 5.30
CA PRO A 85 -0.03 -10.75 5.58
C PRO A 85 -0.04 -11.55 6.88
N LEU A 86 1.08 -12.20 7.21
CA LEU A 86 1.21 -12.99 8.43
C LEU A 86 1.28 -12.07 9.67
N LEU A 87 2.14 -11.07 9.64
CA LEU A 87 2.38 -10.15 10.75
C LEU A 87 1.17 -9.26 11.04
N ASP A 88 0.48 -8.79 10.01
CA ASP A 88 -0.73 -7.98 10.16
C ASP A 88 -1.89 -8.75 10.80
N ASN A 89 -1.92 -10.06 10.63
CA ASN A 89 -2.97 -10.91 11.19
C ASN A 89 -2.68 -11.38 12.63
N THR A 90 -1.52 -11.02 13.19
CA THR A 90 -1.23 -11.26 14.60
C THR A 90 -1.86 -10.19 15.49
N ASP A 91 -2.04 -10.49 16.76
CA ASP A 91 -2.38 -9.48 17.79
C ASP A 91 -1.13 -8.90 18.46
N SER A 92 0.05 -9.09 17.84
CA SER A 92 1.33 -8.66 18.38
C SER A 92 1.72 -7.27 17.85
N GLN A 93 1.85 -6.31 18.75
CA GLN A 93 2.35 -4.98 18.39
C GLN A 93 3.76 -5.03 17.78
N VAL A 94 4.59 -5.97 18.23
CA VAL A 94 5.94 -6.19 17.66
C VAL A 94 5.82 -6.69 16.21
N GLY A 95 4.92 -7.62 15.94
CA GLY A 95 4.63 -8.07 14.58
C GLY A 95 4.14 -6.92 13.69
N TRP A 96 3.27 -6.07 14.20
CA TRP A 96 2.78 -4.88 13.47
C TRP A 96 3.90 -3.89 13.20
N LEU A 97 4.82 -3.67 14.15
CA LEU A 97 5.97 -2.79 13.94
C LEU A 97 6.88 -3.30 12.81
N PHE A 98 7.19 -4.60 12.79
CA PHE A 98 7.95 -5.19 11.68
C PHE A 98 7.23 -5.06 10.34
N SER A 99 5.93 -5.34 10.30
CA SER A 99 5.13 -5.14 9.09
C SER A 99 5.15 -3.68 8.63
N PHE A 100 5.03 -2.72 9.55
CA PHE A 100 5.12 -1.29 9.26
C PHE A 100 6.47 -0.92 8.63
N LEU A 101 7.57 -1.39 9.20
CA LEU A 101 8.91 -1.11 8.70
C LEU A 101 9.12 -1.68 7.28
N ILE A 102 8.65 -2.91 7.02
CA ILE A 102 8.69 -3.52 5.68
C ILE A 102 7.91 -2.65 4.69
N LYS A 103 6.70 -2.25 5.04
CA LYS A 103 5.85 -1.39 4.22
C LYS A 103 6.50 -0.03 3.97
N TRP A 104 7.14 0.55 4.98
CA TRP A 104 7.86 1.82 4.83
C TRP A 104 9.03 1.70 3.86
N VAL A 105 9.84 0.64 3.94
CA VAL A 105 10.94 0.42 2.98
C VAL A 105 10.42 0.30 1.54
N GLN A 106 9.24 -0.29 1.33
CA GLN A 106 8.61 -0.41 0.00
C GLN A 106 7.86 0.84 -0.46
N SER A 107 7.51 1.70 0.48
CA SER A 107 6.82 2.98 0.23
C SER A 107 7.47 4.10 1.05
N PRO A 108 8.75 4.42 0.78
CA PRO A 108 9.47 5.36 1.63
C PRO A 108 8.95 6.79 1.51
N LEU A 109 8.55 7.21 0.31
CA LEU A 109 8.09 8.57 0.07
C LEU A 109 6.71 8.81 0.68
N LEU A 110 5.72 8.03 0.30
CA LEU A 110 4.34 8.25 0.74
C LEU A 110 4.15 7.94 2.22
N THR A 111 4.81 6.90 2.75
CA THR A 111 4.79 6.64 4.19
C THR A 111 5.42 7.79 4.98
N SER A 112 6.55 8.33 4.51
CA SER A 112 7.21 9.46 5.19
C SER A 112 6.36 10.73 5.12
N VAL A 113 5.74 11.04 3.99
CA VAL A 113 4.79 12.15 3.86
C VAL A 113 3.58 11.94 4.78
N GLY A 114 3.02 10.73 4.80
CA GLY A 114 1.93 10.37 5.69
C GLY A 114 2.31 10.53 7.16
N LEU A 115 3.50 10.10 7.57
CA LEU A 115 4.01 10.25 8.94
C LEU A 115 4.20 11.72 9.31
N ALA A 116 4.81 12.53 8.43
CA ALA A 116 5.01 13.96 8.69
C ALA A 116 3.67 14.68 8.88
N ALA A 117 2.71 14.43 8.00
CA ALA A 117 1.39 14.99 8.12
C ALA A 117 0.64 14.48 9.37
N THR A 118 0.79 13.18 9.72
CA THR A 118 0.25 12.59 10.96
C THR A 118 0.78 13.32 12.18
N LEU A 119 2.08 13.58 12.23
CA LEU A 119 2.70 14.29 13.36
C LEU A 119 2.08 15.69 13.54
N ILE A 120 1.92 16.43 12.44
CA ILE A 120 1.34 17.79 12.47
C ILE A 120 -0.08 17.78 13.03
N VAL A 121 -0.95 16.86 12.54
CA VAL A 121 -2.35 16.84 12.98
C VAL A 121 -2.54 16.17 14.35
N ALA A 122 -1.65 15.24 14.74
CA ALA A 122 -1.65 14.64 16.07
C ALA A 122 -1.32 15.70 17.17
N ILE A 123 -0.42 16.63 16.88
CA ILE A 123 -0.17 17.80 17.76
C ILE A 123 -1.47 18.64 17.93
N GLY A 124 -2.32 18.69 16.90
CA GLY A 124 -3.64 19.31 16.94
C GLY A 124 -4.72 18.49 17.66
N GLY A 125 -4.39 17.34 18.27
CA GLY A 125 -5.31 16.50 19.03
C GLY A 125 -6.11 15.51 18.20
N ALA A 126 -5.69 15.23 16.96
CA ALA A 126 -6.34 14.20 16.14
C ALA A 126 -6.13 12.80 16.76
N GLN A 127 -7.14 11.95 16.65
CA GLN A 127 -7.05 10.55 17.08
C GLN A 127 -6.07 9.78 16.19
N VAL A 128 -5.23 8.95 16.82
CA VAL A 128 -4.23 8.11 16.16
C VAL A 128 -4.32 6.71 16.73
N ASP A 129 -4.33 5.70 15.87
CA ASP A 129 -4.28 4.28 16.26
C ASP A 129 -3.21 3.54 15.43
N PHE A 130 -2.46 2.65 16.04
CA PHE A 130 -1.49 1.81 15.38
C PHE A 130 -1.96 0.35 15.38
N ARG A 131 -2.37 -0.14 14.23
CA ARG A 131 -2.97 -1.46 14.09
C ARG A 131 -2.58 -2.12 12.77
N ARG A 132 -2.32 -3.44 12.80
CA ARG A 132 -2.05 -4.25 11.60
C ARG A 132 -0.92 -3.70 10.72
N GLY A 133 0.14 -3.21 11.34
CA GLY A 133 1.28 -2.62 10.65
C GLY A 133 0.95 -1.35 9.86
N MET A 134 -0.02 -0.59 10.34
CA MET A 134 -0.40 0.70 9.79
C MET A 134 -0.67 1.73 10.88
N LEU A 135 -0.39 2.98 10.58
CA LEU A 135 -0.76 4.11 11.40
C LEU A 135 -2.02 4.75 10.83
N PHE A 136 -3.08 4.77 11.62
CA PHE A 136 -4.36 5.40 11.27
C PHE A 136 -4.46 6.76 11.94
N ILE A 137 -4.99 7.74 11.21
CA ILE A 137 -5.19 9.08 11.75
C ILE A 137 -6.51 9.68 11.29
N ALA A 138 -7.18 10.36 12.21
CA ALA A 138 -8.41 11.09 11.96
C ALA A 138 -8.13 12.47 11.35
N VAL A 139 -8.41 12.65 10.05
CA VAL A 139 -8.17 13.89 9.31
C VAL A 139 -9.49 14.50 8.81
N GLY A 140 -10.32 14.99 9.73
CA GLY A 140 -11.48 15.82 9.38
C GLY A 140 -12.71 15.05 8.85
N PRO A 141 -13.74 15.79 8.43
CA PRO A 141 -15.04 15.25 8.02
C PRO A 141 -15.07 15.02 6.51
N GLY A 142 -14.51 14.00 5.99
CA GLY A 142 -14.59 13.74 4.55
C GLY A 142 -14.60 12.27 4.19
N GLY A 143 -15.31 11.88 3.20
CA GLY A 143 -15.77 10.62 2.66
C GLY A 143 -14.96 9.33 2.82
N ALA A 144 -13.81 9.19 2.23
CA ALA A 144 -13.08 7.93 2.11
C ALA A 144 -11.83 7.90 3.00
N ALA A 145 -11.37 6.70 3.35
CA ALA A 145 -10.02 6.54 3.85
C ALA A 145 -9.03 6.65 2.67
N LEU A 146 -7.84 7.17 2.95
CA LEU A 146 -6.76 7.28 1.98
C LEU A 146 -5.51 6.61 2.55
N THR A 147 -5.10 5.52 1.94
CA THR A 147 -3.86 4.82 2.30
C THR A 147 -2.66 5.46 1.60
N LEU A 148 -1.65 5.85 2.37
CA LEU A 148 -0.36 6.37 1.92
C LEU A 148 0.74 5.45 2.45
N GLY A 149 1.08 4.42 1.69
CA GLY A 149 2.02 3.40 2.13
C GLY A 149 1.55 2.67 3.40
N ALA A 150 2.22 2.90 4.53
CA ALA A 150 1.87 2.34 5.83
C ALA A 150 1.03 3.29 6.71
N VAL A 151 0.55 4.41 6.16
CA VAL A 151 -0.30 5.38 6.89
C VAL A 151 -1.66 5.44 6.22
N ALA A 152 -2.72 5.43 6.99
CA ALA A 152 -4.09 5.61 6.50
C ALA A 152 -4.74 6.83 7.15
N TRP A 153 -5.18 7.76 6.33
CA TRP A 153 -5.99 8.89 6.75
C TRP A 153 -7.46 8.52 6.67
N THR A 154 -8.19 8.69 7.74
CA THR A 154 -9.61 8.37 7.81
C THR A 154 -10.39 9.45 8.55
N GLN A 155 -11.71 9.38 8.51
CA GLN A 155 -12.56 10.32 9.20
C GLN A 155 -12.53 10.12 10.72
N SER A 156 -12.65 11.19 11.49
CA SER A 156 -12.77 11.13 12.95
C SER A 156 -14.00 10.31 13.39
N GLY A 157 -15.12 10.43 12.69
CA GLY A 157 -16.33 9.67 12.98
C GLY A 157 -16.25 8.16 12.67
N ARG A 158 -15.13 7.68 12.13
CA ARG A 158 -14.90 6.25 11.90
C ARG A 158 -14.11 5.57 13.01
N PHE A 159 -13.57 6.32 13.97
CA PHE A 159 -12.95 5.73 15.15
C PHE A 159 -14.01 5.26 16.14
N ASN A 160 -13.72 4.19 16.85
CA ASN A 160 -14.52 3.73 17.97
C ASN A 160 -14.48 4.77 19.11
N PRO A 161 -15.44 4.75 20.04
CA PRO A 161 -15.43 5.68 21.19
C PRO A 161 -14.16 5.58 22.07
N ASP A 162 -13.48 4.44 22.04
CA ASP A 162 -12.21 4.21 22.76
C ASP A 162 -10.96 4.74 22.01
N GLY A 163 -11.17 5.40 20.86
CA GLY A 163 -10.10 5.97 20.05
C GLY A 163 -9.41 4.96 19.11
N THR A 164 -9.90 3.72 19.04
CA THR A 164 -9.35 2.71 18.12
C THR A 164 -10.04 2.72 16.77
N VAL A 165 -9.34 2.29 15.74
CA VAL A 165 -9.91 2.07 14.40
C VAL A 165 -10.74 0.79 14.40
N PRO A 166 -11.94 0.75 13.78
CA PRO A 166 -12.72 -0.47 13.62
C PRO A 166 -11.92 -1.57 12.90
N TYR A 167 -12.09 -2.80 13.37
CA TYR A 167 -11.34 -3.95 12.86
C TYR A 167 -11.46 -4.12 11.33
N ASN A 168 -12.68 -3.97 10.79
CA ASN A 168 -12.94 -4.12 9.35
C ASN A 168 -12.24 -3.04 8.52
N LEU A 169 -12.24 -1.79 8.99
CA LEU A 169 -11.52 -0.70 8.33
C LEU A 169 -10.01 -0.95 8.36
N ALA A 170 -9.48 -1.36 9.52
CA ALA A 170 -8.07 -1.69 9.64
C ALA A 170 -7.66 -2.85 8.70
N ARG A 171 -8.50 -3.87 8.53
CA ARG A 171 -8.27 -4.96 7.58
C ARG A 171 -8.29 -4.49 6.14
N HIS A 172 -9.26 -3.66 5.77
CA HIS A 172 -9.40 -3.11 4.43
C HIS A 172 -8.14 -2.34 4.03
N GLU A 173 -7.78 -1.32 4.80
CA GLU A 173 -6.63 -0.47 4.49
C GLU A 173 -5.30 -1.23 4.57
N SER A 174 -5.16 -2.19 5.50
CA SER A 174 -3.96 -3.02 5.55
C SER A 174 -3.79 -3.88 4.30
N THR A 175 -4.88 -4.25 3.60
CA THR A 175 -4.80 -4.99 2.34
C THR A 175 -4.17 -4.14 1.25
N HIS A 176 -4.57 -2.87 1.10
CA HIS A 176 -3.91 -1.94 0.18
C HIS A 176 -2.44 -1.75 0.53
N SER A 177 -2.13 -1.56 1.80
CA SER A 177 -0.76 -1.39 2.25
C SER A 177 0.12 -2.65 2.03
N ARG A 178 -0.44 -3.86 2.11
CA ARG A 178 0.26 -5.10 1.74
C ARG A 178 0.56 -5.17 0.25
N THR A 179 -0.39 -4.72 -0.58
CA THR A 179 -0.16 -4.63 -2.02
C THR A 179 1.01 -3.67 -2.30
N VAL A 180 1.02 -2.50 -1.66
CA VAL A 180 2.16 -1.57 -1.75
C VAL A 180 3.46 -2.23 -1.28
N ALA A 181 3.43 -3.00 -0.19
CA ALA A 181 4.61 -3.70 0.33
C ALA A 181 5.16 -4.75 -0.64
N ALA A 182 4.32 -5.36 -1.47
CA ALA A 182 4.73 -6.36 -2.46
C ALA A 182 5.22 -5.74 -3.77
N ILE A 183 4.53 -4.74 -4.30
CA ILE A 183 4.76 -4.22 -5.65
C ILE A 183 5.29 -2.78 -5.69
N GLY A 184 5.58 -2.20 -4.54
CA GLY A 184 6.08 -0.83 -4.40
C GLY A 184 4.99 0.25 -4.56
N GLU A 185 5.26 1.44 -4.01
CA GLU A 185 4.26 2.52 -3.98
C GLU A 185 3.81 2.98 -5.37
N LEU A 186 4.73 3.26 -6.27
CA LEU A 186 4.37 3.76 -7.60
C LEU A 186 3.71 2.68 -8.46
N GLY A 187 4.10 1.42 -8.29
CA GLY A 187 3.44 0.30 -8.95
C GLY A 187 1.99 0.18 -8.54
N PHE A 188 1.72 0.24 -7.24
CA PHE A 188 0.36 0.19 -6.71
C PHE A 188 -0.47 1.40 -7.17
N TYR A 189 -0.02 2.62 -6.89
CA TYR A 189 -0.84 3.80 -7.20
C TYR A 189 -1.05 4.00 -8.69
N PHE A 190 -0.04 3.72 -9.51
CA PHE A 190 -0.20 3.78 -10.96
C PHE A 190 -1.30 2.81 -11.43
N THR A 191 -1.21 1.54 -11.04
CA THR A 191 -2.22 0.54 -11.46
C THR A 191 -3.58 0.79 -10.82
N TYR A 192 -3.62 1.20 -9.55
CA TYR A 192 -4.85 1.53 -8.85
C TYR A 192 -5.60 2.68 -9.53
N VAL A 193 -4.90 3.79 -9.82
CA VAL A 193 -5.51 4.98 -10.43
C VAL A 193 -5.88 4.72 -11.89
N THR A 194 -4.97 4.15 -12.72
CA THR A 194 -5.25 3.92 -14.13
C THR A 194 -6.37 2.90 -14.32
N ILE A 195 -6.40 1.84 -13.51
CA ILE A 195 -7.45 0.83 -13.60
C ILE A 195 -8.74 1.34 -13.00
N GLY A 196 -8.69 2.00 -11.84
CA GLY A 196 -9.84 2.71 -11.29
C GLY A 196 -10.43 3.70 -12.29
N ALA A 197 -9.57 4.40 -13.05
CA ALA A 197 -9.96 5.30 -14.11
C ALA A 197 -10.63 4.59 -15.29
N ILE A 198 -9.97 3.56 -15.82
CA ILE A 198 -10.46 2.81 -16.99
C ILE A 198 -11.70 2.01 -16.62
N TRP A 199 -11.67 1.28 -15.51
CA TRP A 199 -12.76 0.44 -15.07
C TRP A 199 -13.98 1.24 -14.64
N GLY A 200 -13.78 2.33 -13.89
CA GLY A 200 -14.86 3.26 -13.53
C GLY A 200 -15.55 3.87 -14.74
N SER A 201 -14.79 4.19 -15.79
CA SER A 201 -15.35 4.73 -17.05
C SER A 201 -16.15 3.68 -17.84
N THR A 202 -15.73 2.41 -17.84
CA THR A 202 -16.42 1.32 -18.55
C THR A 202 -17.70 0.86 -17.83
N GLN A 203 -17.80 1.07 -16.51
CA GLN A 203 -18.97 0.70 -15.71
C GLN A 203 -20.02 1.83 -15.59
N GLY A 204 -19.88 2.90 -16.36
CA GLY A 204 -20.81 4.04 -16.34
C GLY A 204 -20.71 4.91 -15.08
N GLY A 205 -19.68 4.72 -14.28
CA GLY A 205 -19.41 5.55 -13.12
C GLY A 205 -18.90 6.92 -13.53
N SER A 206 -19.44 8.00 -12.94
CA SER A 206 -18.87 9.32 -13.12
C SER A 206 -17.57 9.46 -12.32
N TRP A 207 -16.57 10.12 -12.85
CA TRP A 207 -15.31 10.46 -12.19
C TRP A 207 -15.47 11.24 -10.88
N ASN A 208 -16.64 11.83 -10.68
CA ASN A 208 -16.98 12.57 -9.47
C ASN A 208 -17.33 11.66 -8.29
N ASN A 209 -17.44 10.35 -8.52
CA ASN A 209 -17.78 9.39 -7.49
C ASN A 209 -16.64 8.37 -7.31
N LEU A 210 -15.66 8.72 -6.48
CA LEU A 210 -14.56 7.81 -6.10
C LEU A 210 -15.05 6.48 -5.50
N ASN A 211 -16.29 6.45 -4.96
CA ASN A 211 -16.94 5.23 -4.53
C ASN A 211 -17.34 4.32 -5.71
N ALA A 212 -17.70 4.87 -6.86
CA ALA A 212 -17.99 4.07 -8.05
C ALA A 212 -16.72 3.46 -8.66
N ALA A 213 -15.58 4.16 -8.54
CA ALA A 213 -14.27 3.57 -8.86
C ALA A 213 -13.94 2.39 -7.93
N GLY A 214 -14.37 2.44 -6.66
CA GLY A 214 -14.17 1.36 -5.69
C GLY A 214 -14.85 0.06 -6.09
N CYS A 215 -16.04 0.09 -6.64
CA CYS A 215 -16.82 -1.12 -6.98
C CYS A 215 -16.27 -1.89 -8.17
N GLY A 216 -15.63 -1.22 -9.12
CA GLY A 216 -15.00 -1.84 -10.30
C GLY A 216 -13.52 -2.18 -10.09
N ASN A 217 -12.86 -1.52 -9.15
CA ASN A 217 -11.42 -1.67 -8.95
C ASN A 217 -11.10 -3.03 -8.30
N PRO A 218 -10.32 -3.90 -8.97
CA PRO A 218 -9.97 -5.21 -8.43
C PRO A 218 -9.28 -5.16 -7.07
N PHE A 219 -8.47 -4.13 -6.79
CA PHE A 219 -7.82 -3.95 -5.48
C PHE A 219 -8.84 -3.71 -4.36
N GLU A 220 -9.93 -2.99 -4.65
CA GLU A 220 -11.03 -2.80 -3.71
C GLU A 220 -11.79 -4.11 -3.46
N LYS A 221 -12.02 -4.91 -4.51
CA LYS A 221 -12.68 -6.22 -4.36
C LYS A 221 -11.91 -7.12 -3.41
N THR A 222 -10.59 -7.18 -3.54
CA THR A 222 -9.74 -7.93 -2.60
C THR A 222 -9.79 -7.34 -1.19
N ALA A 223 -9.66 -6.03 -1.04
CA ALA A 223 -9.75 -5.39 0.27
C ALA A 223 -11.10 -5.70 0.95
N HIS A 224 -12.21 -5.65 0.22
CA HIS A 224 -13.54 -6.02 0.73
C HIS A 224 -13.66 -7.51 1.06
N ALA A 225 -13.12 -8.40 0.23
CA ALA A 225 -13.13 -9.85 0.50
C ALA A 225 -12.40 -10.21 1.80
N PHE A 226 -11.34 -9.46 2.15
CA PHE A 226 -10.61 -9.65 3.40
C PHE A 226 -11.25 -9.03 4.63
N THR A 227 -12.21 -8.09 4.49
CA THR A 227 -12.87 -7.50 5.66
C THR A 227 -13.70 -8.51 6.44
N GLY A 228 -14.03 -9.65 5.82
CA GLY A 228 -14.84 -10.68 6.49
C GLY A 228 -16.24 -10.18 6.81
N ASP A 229 -16.69 -9.13 6.15
CA ASP A 229 -18.08 -8.69 6.21
C ASP A 229 -18.88 -9.52 5.19
N PRO A 230 -19.52 -10.64 5.62
CA PRO A 230 -20.34 -11.44 4.74
C PRO A 230 -21.61 -10.69 4.36
N ALA A 231 -21.89 -9.54 4.98
CA ALA A 231 -23.15 -8.84 4.85
C ALA A 231 -23.23 -7.99 3.58
N THR A 232 -22.12 -7.76 2.87
CA THR A 232 -22.19 -7.11 1.57
C THR A 232 -21.05 -7.58 0.65
N PRO A 233 -21.21 -8.68 -0.07
CA PRO A 233 -20.71 -8.65 -1.42
C PRO A 233 -21.56 -7.55 -2.07
N ARG A 234 -21.03 -6.30 -2.08
CA ARG A 234 -21.69 -5.27 -2.88
C ARG A 234 -21.78 -5.83 -4.27
N SER A 235 -22.98 -6.19 -4.68
CA SER A 235 -23.23 -6.57 -6.06
C SER A 235 -22.86 -5.39 -6.93
N ALA A 236 -22.50 -5.58 -8.18
CA ALA A 236 -22.28 -4.48 -9.09
C ALA A 236 -23.51 -3.52 -9.17
N SER A 237 -24.67 -3.95 -8.68
CA SER A 237 -25.89 -3.16 -8.55
C SER A 237 -25.90 -2.23 -7.31
N ASP A 238 -25.02 -2.44 -6.34
CA ASP A 238 -24.93 -1.59 -5.13
C ASP A 238 -23.90 -0.46 -5.31
N CYS A 239 -23.30 -0.40 -6.49
CA CYS A 239 -22.42 0.62 -6.99
C CYS A 239 -23.08 1.51 -8.01
#